data_a1067bcc32e2c5c7670d3a816997c4a3
#
_entry.id   a1067bcc32e2c5c7670d3a816997c4a3
#
_cell.length_a   1.000
_cell.length_b   1.000
_cell.length_c   1.000
_cell.angle_alpha   90.00
_cell.angle_beta   90.00
_cell.angle_gamma   90.00
#
_symmetry.space_group_name_H-M   'P 1'
#
loop_
_entity.id
_entity.type
_entity.pdbx_description
1 polymer ?
#
loop_
_entity_poly.entity_id
_entity_poly.type
_entity_poly.pdbx_seq_one_letter_code
_entity_poly.pdbx_strand_id
1 'polypeptide(L)'
;LPNGQRAEITVESSGESTEETDVLELIADHWSQVGIKMFVRASQRDIFRRRAYNGETLISVFSGMDNAIANSEMSPQEMAPTSQPQLQWPKWGEYHDSKGKSGEPVDMPEAQAQLDRYNAWLLAGTREEKRAIWHEMLHTYTDQVFTIGTVNNSRQPVVVSAKLRNVPEEAIYSWEPTAFFGVYRPDTFWFAE
;
A
#
# COMPACT_ATOMS: atom_id res chain seq x y z
N LEU A 1 -20.55 19.98 -6.71
CA LEU A 1 -21.25 18.86 -7.33
C LEU A 1 -22.41 19.37 -8.20
N PRO A 2 -22.88 18.62 -9.21
CA PRO A 2 -23.98 19.03 -10.07
C PRO A 2 -25.28 19.38 -9.34
N ASN A 3 -25.46 18.84 -8.14
CA ASN A 3 -26.62 19.11 -7.27
C ASN A 3 -26.47 20.37 -6.37
N GLY A 4 -25.41 21.16 -6.55
CA GLY A 4 -25.09 22.34 -5.76
C GLY A 4 -24.47 22.07 -4.39
N GLN A 5 -24.25 20.81 -4.00
CA GLN A 5 -23.54 20.45 -2.77
C GLN A 5 -22.03 20.66 -2.94
N ARG A 6 -21.35 20.97 -1.84
CA ARG A 6 -19.89 21.01 -1.81
C ARG A 6 -19.34 19.58 -1.89
N ALA A 7 -18.21 19.40 -2.58
CA ALA A 7 -17.48 18.15 -2.51
C ALA A 7 -16.70 18.11 -1.19
N GLU A 8 -17.16 17.33 -0.23
CA GLU A 8 -16.54 17.15 1.07
C GLU A 8 -16.09 15.69 1.21
N ILE A 9 -14.82 15.48 1.54
CA ILE A 9 -14.19 14.15 1.62
C ILE A 9 -13.44 14.05 2.94
N THR A 10 -13.62 12.94 3.65
CA THR A 10 -12.82 12.60 4.83
C THR A 10 -11.75 11.59 4.46
N VAL A 11 -10.49 11.91 4.78
CA VAL A 11 -9.35 11.00 4.68
C VAL A 11 -8.96 10.57 6.09
N GLU A 12 -8.87 9.26 6.30
CA GLU A 12 -8.57 8.67 7.61
C GLU A 12 -7.13 8.14 7.66
N SER A 13 -6.47 8.33 8.81
CA SER A 13 -5.12 7.83 9.06
C SER A 13 -4.99 7.24 10.47
N SER A 14 -3.90 6.50 10.71
CA SER A 14 -3.61 5.93 12.03
C SER A 14 -3.20 6.97 13.09
N GLY A 15 -2.91 8.22 12.68
CA GLY A 15 -2.47 9.27 13.58
C GLY A 15 -1.11 9.03 14.26
N GLU A 16 -0.35 8.05 13.80
CA GLU A 16 0.95 7.70 14.37
C GLU A 16 2.12 8.48 13.76
N SER A 17 1.91 9.08 12.59
CA SER A 17 2.90 9.86 11.87
C SER A 17 2.47 11.31 11.75
N THR A 18 3.29 12.22 12.26
CA THR A 18 3.12 13.66 12.03
C THR A 18 3.38 14.01 10.56
N GLU A 19 4.31 13.31 9.91
CA GLU A 19 4.62 13.48 8.49
C GLU A 19 3.39 13.19 7.61
N GLU A 20 2.65 12.09 7.88
CA GLU A 20 1.40 11.81 7.16
C GLU A 20 0.38 12.94 7.34
N THR A 21 0.25 13.48 8.55
CA THR A 21 -0.67 14.58 8.82
C THR A 21 -0.29 15.84 8.07
N ASP A 22 0.99 16.21 8.08
CA ASP A 22 1.51 17.39 7.38
C ASP A 22 1.32 17.27 5.86
N VAL A 23 1.56 16.08 5.28
CA VAL A 23 1.31 15.81 3.86
C VAL A 23 -0.19 15.92 3.53
N LEU A 24 -1.07 15.40 4.39
CA LEU A 24 -2.50 15.49 4.20
C LEU A 24 -3.02 16.95 4.28
N GLU A 25 -2.43 17.79 5.11
CA GLU A 25 -2.76 19.22 5.16
C GLU A 25 -2.38 19.94 3.85
N LEU A 26 -1.20 19.62 3.28
CA LEU A 26 -0.80 20.14 1.96
C LEU A 26 -1.75 19.67 0.85
N ILE A 27 -2.17 18.41 0.88
CA ILE A 27 -3.13 17.87 -0.08
C ILE A 27 -4.49 18.58 0.08
N ALA A 28 -4.93 18.83 1.31
CA ALA A 28 -6.19 19.54 1.59
C ALA A 28 -6.17 20.97 1.02
N ASP A 29 -5.04 21.68 1.14
CA ASP A 29 -4.87 23.00 0.56
C ASP A 29 -4.95 22.95 -0.98
N HIS A 30 -4.25 22.02 -1.63
CA HIS A 30 -4.32 21.83 -3.08
C HIS A 30 -5.74 21.49 -3.56
N TRP A 31 -6.43 20.61 -2.87
CA TRP A 31 -7.79 20.20 -3.25
C TRP A 31 -8.80 21.33 -3.04
N SER A 32 -8.56 22.21 -2.07
CA SER A 32 -9.41 23.40 -1.86
C SER A 32 -9.44 24.32 -3.07
N GLN A 33 -8.32 24.42 -3.82
CA GLN A 33 -8.17 25.24 -5.01
C GLN A 33 -9.04 24.75 -6.18
N VAL A 34 -9.39 23.46 -6.19
CA VAL A 34 -10.32 22.88 -7.17
C VAL A 34 -11.73 22.65 -6.61
N GLY A 35 -12.03 23.23 -5.44
CA GLY A 35 -13.35 23.23 -4.83
C GLY A 35 -13.70 21.98 -4.03
N ILE A 36 -12.73 21.13 -3.70
CA ILE A 36 -12.90 19.96 -2.82
C ILE A 36 -12.46 20.33 -1.40
N LYS A 37 -13.33 20.13 -0.44
CA LYS A 37 -12.99 20.29 0.98
C LYS A 37 -12.62 18.94 1.57
N MET A 38 -11.36 18.80 1.98
CA MET A 38 -10.86 17.61 2.64
C MET A 38 -10.83 17.79 4.16
N PHE A 39 -11.28 16.77 4.87
CA PHE A 39 -11.14 16.65 6.31
C PHE A 39 -10.15 15.52 6.63
N VAL A 40 -9.20 15.80 7.49
CA VAL A 40 -8.27 14.78 8.00
C VAL A 40 -8.81 14.23 9.30
N ARG A 41 -8.96 12.92 9.39
CA ARG A 41 -9.36 12.21 10.61
C ARG A 41 -8.25 11.26 11.02
N ALA A 42 -7.38 11.74 11.90
CA ALA A 42 -6.41 10.88 12.58
C ALA A 42 -7.07 10.20 13.78
N SER A 43 -6.80 8.92 14.00
CA SER A 43 -7.30 8.16 15.14
C SER A 43 -6.26 7.12 15.59
N GLN A 44 -6.47 6.52 16.75
CA GLN A 44 -5.60 5.40 17.16
C GLN A 44 -5.68 4.25 16.15
N ARG A 45 -4.56 3.56 15.94
CA ARG A 45 -4.40 2.49 14.93
C ARG A 45 -5.53 1.45 14.99
N ASP A 46 -5.89 0.99 16.18
CA ASP A 46 -6.93 -0.04 16.32
C ASP A 46 -8.33 0.46 15.94
N ILE A 47 -8.62 1.73 16.23
CA ILE A 47 -9.88 2.37 15.84
C ILE A 47 -9.92 2.55 14.33
N PHE A 48 -8.85 3.09 13.77
CA PHE A 48 -8.71 3.27 12.33
C PHE A 48 -8.87 1.93 11.57
N ARG A 49 -8.12 0.89 11.96
CA ARG A 49 -8.19 -0.43 11.32
C ARG A 49 -9.58 -1.04 11.42
N ARG A 50 -10.24 -0.95 12.58
CA ARG A 50 -11.60 -1.46 12.74
C ARG A 50 -12.57 -0.81 11.76
N ARG A 51 -12.51 0.51 11.62
CA ARG A 51 -13.35 1.25 10.67
C ARG A 51 -13.05 0.86 9.23
N ALA A 52 -11.77 0.80 8.87
CA ALA A 52 -11.35 0.38 7.54
C ALA A 52 -11.81 -1.06 7.23
N TYR A 53 -11.61 -2.01 8.14
CA TYR A 53 -12.02 -3.41 7.97
C TYR A 53 -13.53 -3.58 7.88
N ASN A 54 -14.30 -2.70 8.54
CA ASN A 54 -15.75 -2.68 8.42
C ASN A 54 -16.26 -2.04 7.12
N GLY A 55 -15.38 -1.49 6.29
CA GLY A 55 -15.76 -0.76 5.07
C GLY A 55 -16.35 0.62 5.34
N GLU A 56 -16.09 1.21 6.52
CA GLU A 56 -16.61 2.53 6.91
C GLU A 56 -15.74 3.69 6.42
N THR A 57 -14.53 3.40 5.93
CA THR A 57 -13.55 4.40 5.49
C THR A 57 -13.61 4.55 3.98
N LEU A 58 -13.85 5.78 3.50
CA LEU A 58 -13.88 6.08 2.07
C LEU A 58 -12.48 6.19 1.47
N ILE A 59 -11.60 6.96 2.12
CA ILE A 59 -10.20 7.14 1.74
C ILE A 59 -9.35 7.01 2.99
N SER A 60 -8.28 6.24 2.88
CA SER A 60 -7.30 6.06 3.95
C SER A 60 -5.88 6.24 3.45
N VAL A 61 -4.99 6.56 4.38
CA VAL A 61 -3.55 6.57 4.12
C VAL A 61 -2.98 5.19 4.43
N PHE A 62 -2.16 4.68 3.54
CA PHE A 62 -1.45 3.43 3.69
C PHE A 62 -0.01 3.56 3.17
N SER A 63 0.88 2.71 3.64
CA SER A 63 2.31 2.75 3.31
C SER A 63 2.66 2.40 1.86
N GLY A 64 1.67 2.08 1.04
CA GLY A 64 1.85 1.65 -0.35
C GLY A 64 2.16 0.16 -0.47
N MET A 65 2.54 -0.26 -1.67
CA MET A 65 2.92 -1.65 -1.93
C MET A 65 4.30 -1.96 -1.36
N ASP A 66 4.42 -3.08 -0.67
CA ASP A 66 5.64 -3.51 0.03
C ASP A 66 6.68 -4.20 -0.88
N ASN A 67 6.71 -3.81 -2.14
CA ASN A 67 7.65 -4.34 -3.14
C ASN A 67 8.85 -3.39 -3.32
N ALA A 68 9.88 -3.55 -2.49
CA ALA A 68 11.11 -2.77 -2.60
C ALA A 68 11.82 -2.93 -3.95
N ILE A 69 11.74 -4.11 -4.52
CA ILE A 69 12.34 -4.47 -5.80
C ILE A 69 11.22 -4.94 -6.72
N ALA A 70 10.70 -4.00 -7.52
CA ALA A 70 9.62 -4.31 -8.46
C ALA A 70 10.13 -5.25 -9.55
N ASN A 71 9.72 -6.50 -9.48
CA ASN A 71 9.95 -7.48 -10.52
C ASN A 71 8.77 -8.46 -10.59
N SER A 72 8.61 -9.13 -11.73
CA SER A 72 7.46 -10.01 -11.99
C SER A 72 7.45 -11.32 -11.19
N GLU A 73 8.53 -11.63 -10.47
CA GLU A 73 8.61 -12.79 -9.58
C GLU A 73 8.05 -12.50 -8.18
N MET A 74 7.90 -11.22 -7.83
CA MET A 74 7.25 -10.79 -6.59
C MET A 74 5.74 -10.94 -6.71
N SER A 75 5.08 -11.30 -5.62
CA SER A 75 3.63 -11.49 -5.61
C SER A 75 2.89 -10.17 -5.87
N PRO A 76 1.96 -10.11 -6.85
CA PRO A 76 1.11 -8.95 -7.08
C PRO A 76 -0.13 -8.90 -6.18
N GLN A 77 -0.13 -9.62 -5.07
CA GLN A 77 -1.29 -9.77 -4.19
C GLN A 77 -1.90 -8.44 -3.73
N GLU A 78 -1.07 -7.41 -3.54
CA GLU A 78 -1.54 -6.10 -3.08
C GLU A 78 -2.26 -5.28 -4.16
N MET A 79 -2.18 -5.69 -5.42
CA MET A 79 -2.96 -5.11 -6.51
C MET A 79 -4.32 -5.79 -6.73
N ALA A 80 -4.69 -6.74 -5.89
CA ALA A 80 -5.94 -7.48 -5.97
C ALA A 80 -6.59 -7.62 -4.59
N PRO A 81 -7.91 -7.80 -4.48
CA PRO A 81 -8.60 -7.95 -3.20
C PRO A 81 -8.34 -9.33 -2.57
N THR A 82 -7.11 -9.56 -2.12
CA THR A 82 -6.65 -10.86 -1.62
C THR A 82 -6.66 -10.96 -0.12
N SER A 83 -6.59 -9.85 0.62
CA SER A 83 -6.60 -9.88 2.09
C SER A 83 -7.19 -8.61 2.71
N GLN A 84 -7.82 -8.77 3.88
CA GLN A 84 -8.38 -7.66 4.64
C GLN A 84 -7.33 -6.63 5.13
N PRO A 85 -6.13 -7.04 5.62
CA PRO A 85 -5.13 -6.11 6.13
C PRO A 85 -4.56 -5.12 5.13
N GLN A 86 -4.75 -5.32 3.83
CA GLN A 86 -4.32 -4.39 2.78
C GLN A 86 -5.06 -3.04 2.84
N LEU A 87 -6.14 -2.91 3.59
CA LEU A 87 -7.01 -1.74 3.74
C LEU A 87 -7.75 -1.31 2.47
N GLN A 88 -7.22 -1.59 1.31
CA GLN A 88 -7.93 -1.45 0.04
C GLN A 88 -8.86 -2.66 -0.13
N TRP A 89 -10.13 -2.43 -0.33
CA TRP A 89 -11.15 -3.50 -0.50
C TRP A 89 -11.23 -4.51 0.66
N PRO A 90 -11.28 -4.07 1.91
CA PRO A 90 -11.11 -4.96 3.06
C PRO A 90 -12.18 -6.05 3.16
N LYS A 91 -13.41 -5.76 2.75
CA LYS A 91 -14.51 -6.74 2.74
C LYS A 91 -14.34 -7.82 1.68
N TRP A 92 -13.84 -7.44 0.51
CA TRP A 92 -13.55 -8.39 -0.56
C TRP A 92 -12.32 -9.24 -0.23
N GLY A 93 -11.30 -8.64 0.39
CA GLY A 93 -10.13 -9.35 0.90
C GLY A 93 -10.50 -10.34 2.00
N GLU A 94 -11.37 -9.96 2.94
CA GLU A 94 -11.92 -10.87 3.96
C GLU A 94 -12.67 -12.06 3.32
N TYR A 95 -13.45 -11.81 2.28
CA TYR A 95 -14.16 -12.86 1.55
C TYR A 95 -13.20 -13.85 0.89
N HIS A 96 -12.16 -13.34 0.24
CA HIS A 96 -11.12 -14.14 -0.37
C HIS A 96 -10.38 -15.01 0.67
N ASP A 97 -9.85 -14.40 1.74
CA ASP A 97 -9.11 -15.08 2.81
C ASP A 97 -9.93 -16.13 3.53
N SER A 98 -11.21 -15.82 3.80
CA SER A 98 -12.13 -16.73 4.48
C SER A 98 -12.69 -17.83 3.57
N LYS A 99 -12.37 -17.80 2.26
CA LYS A 99 -12.95 -18.69 1.24
C LYS A 99 -14.47 -18.60 1.21
N GLY A 100 -14.98 -17.36 1.25
CA GLY A 100 -16.39 -17.05 1.16
C GLY A 100 -17.21 -17.25 2.46
N LYS A 101 -16.54 -17.43 3.60
CA LYS A 101 -17.24 -17.63 4.89
C LYS A 101 -17.60 -16.33 5.59
N SER A 102 -16.86 -15.28 5.35
CA SER A 102 -17.09 -13.92 5.87
C SER A 102 -16.64 -12.89 4.85
N GLY A 103 -16.98 -11.61 5.07
CA GLY A 103 -16.76 -10.56 4.09
C GLY A 103 -17.85 -10.50 3.02
N GLU A 104 -17.53 -9.89 1.90
CA GLU A 104 -18.45 -9.68 0.78
C GLU A 104 -17.78 -10.11 -0.53
N PRO A 105 -18.51 -10.73 -1.48
CA PRO A 105 -17.94 -11.04 -2.78
C PRO A 105 -17.59 -9.77 -3.55
N VAL A 106 -16.59 -9.85 -4.42
CA VAL A 106 -16.21 -8.72 -5.28
C VAL A 106 -17.38 -8.38 -6.20
N ASP A 107 -17.80 -7.11 -6.23
CA ASP A 107 -18.91 -6.62 -7.05
C ASP A 107 -18.47 -5.58 -8.12
N MET A 108 -17.17 -5.28 -8.19
CA MET A 108 -16.56 -4.37 -9.15
C MET A 108 -15.79 -5.17 -10.21
N PRO A 109 -16.14 -5.04 -11.52
CA PRO A 109 -15.51 -5.84 -12.58
C PRO A 109 -13.99 -5.69 -12.66
N GLU A 110 -13.46 -4.47 -12.47
CA GLU A 110 -12.03 -4.19 -12.53
C GLU A 110 -11.26 -4.84 -11.37
N ALA A 111 -11.85 -4.85 -10.17
CA ALA A 111 -11.28 -5.52 -9.01
C ALA A 111 -11.34 -7.05 -9.14
N GLN A 112 -12.43 -7.57 -9.73
CA GLN A 112 -12.52 -9.00 -10.06
C GLN A 112 -11.47 -9.40 -11.09
N ALA A 113 -11.26 -8.59 -12.12
CA ALA A 113 -10.22 -8.84 -13.12
C ALA A 113 -8.81 -8.86 -12.49
N GLN A 114 -8.55 -8.00 -11.48
CA GLN A 114 -7.29 -8.06 -10.73
C GLN A 114 -7.14 -9.38 -9.95
N LEU A 115 -8.21 -9.85 -9.32
CA LEU A 115 -8.20 -11.12 -8.60
C LEU A 115 -7.98 -12.31 -9.55
N ASP A 116 -8.62 -12.30 -10.72
CA ASP A 116 -8.45 -13.34 -11.74
C ASP A 116 -7.00 -13.37 -12.27
N ARG A 117 -6.40 -12.20 -12.51
CA ARG A 117 -4.99 -12.08 -12.91
C ARG A 117 -4.04 -12.54 -11.82
N TYR A 118 -4.31 -12.21 -10.55
CA TYR A 118 -3.52 -12.72 -9.44
C TYR A 118 -3.55 -14.26 -9.41
N ASN A 119 -4.71 -14.87 -9.55
CA ASN A 119 -4.84 -16.33 -9.61
C ASN A 119 -4.10 -16.91 -10.83
N ALA A 120 -4.14 -16.26 -11.99
CA ALA A 120 -3.37 -16.65 -13.17
C ALA A 120 -1.86 -16.54 -12.93
N TRP A 121 -1.40 -15.50 -12.25
CA TRP A 121 0.01 -15.33 -11.88
C TRP A 121 0.52 -16.47 -10.98
N LEU A 122 -0.28 -16.93 -10.03
CA LEU A 122 0.08 -18.07 -9.17
C LEU A 122 0.29 -19.37 -9.97
N LEU A 123 -0.38 -19.51 -11.11
CA LEU A 123 -0.30 -20.69 -11.98
C LEU A 123 0.73 -20.53 -13.12
N ALA A 124 1.24 -19.32 -13.34
CA ALA A 124 2.17 -19.04 -14.43
C ALA A 124 3.50 -19.78 -14.23
N GLY A 125 3.92 -20.50 -15.25
CA GLY A 125 5.12 -21.36 -15.23
C GLY A 125 6.40 -20.66 -15.68
N THR A 126 6.30 -19.54 -16.37
CA THR A 126 7.45 -18.81 -16.93
C THR A 126 7.51 -17.36 -16.41
N ARG A 127 8.71 -16.79 -16.46
CA ARG A 127 8.92 -15.38 -16.12
C ARG A 127 8.20 -14.44 -17.08
N GLU A 128 8.14 -14.80 -18.34
CA GLU A 128 7.47 -14.05 -19.39
C GLU A 128 5.97 -13.96 -19.15
N GLU A 129 5.33 -15.08 -18.79
CA GLU A 129 3.91 -15.11 -18.42
C GLU A 129 3.63 -14.25 -17.19
N LYS A 130 4.42 -14.41 -16.12
CA LYS A 130 4.31 -13.59 -14.91
C LYS A 130 4.44 -12.10 -15.20
N ARG A 131 5.42 -11.75 -16.04
CA ARG A 131 5.66 -10.37 -16.45
C ARG A 131 4.49 -9.78 -17.23
N ALA A 132 3.91 -10.55 -18.15
CA ALA A 132 2.74 -10.11 -18.92
C ALA A 132 1.56 -9.82 -17.97
N ILE A 133 1.28 -10.72 -17.02
CA ILE A 133 0.22 -10.55 -16.03
C ILE A 133 0.47 -9.31 -15.17
N TRP A 134 1.70 -9.11 -14.70
CA TRP A 134 2.07 -7.92 -13.94
C TRP A 134 1.78 -6.62 -14.71
N HIS A 135 2.13 -6.56 -15.99
CA HIS A 135 1.88 -5.39 -16.82
C HIS A 135 0.38 -5.10 -16.95
N GLU A 136 -0.44 -6.13 -17.15
CA GLU A 136 -1.89 -5.98 -17.21
C GLU A 136 -2.49 -5.49 -15.87
N MET A 137 -1.98 -6.01 -14.74
CA MET A 137 -2.42 -5.57 -13.42
C MET A 137 -2.04 -4.12 -13.16
N LEU A 138 -0.80 -3.72 -13.46
CA LEU A 138 -0.33 -2.33 -13.32
C LEU A 138 -1.15 -1.38 -14.22
N HIS A 139 -1.41 -1.77 -15.46
CA HIS A 139 -2.19 -0.97 -16.39
C HIS A 139 -3.59 -0.69 -15.84
N THR A 140 -4.30 -1.73 -15.42
CA THR A 140 -5.63 -1.57 -14.80
C THR A 140 -5.57 -0.72 -13.51
N TYR A 141 -4.56 -0.95 -12.67
CA TYR A 141 -4.41 -0.26 -11.40
C TYR A 141 -4.20 1.25 -11.57
N THR A 142 -3.39 1.63 -12.56
CA THR A 142 -3.11 3.04 -12.90
C THR A 142 -4.25 3.69 -13.68
N ASP A 143 -4.91 2.97 -14.57
CA ASP A 143 -6.03 3.47 -15.36
C ASP A 143 -7.24 3.80 -14.47
N GLN A 144 -7.53 2.95 -13.50
CA GLN A 144 -8.61 3.13 -12.53
C GLN A 144 -8.26 4.07 -11.37
N VAL A 145 -6.99 4.45 -11.24
CA VAL A 145 -6.50 5.29 -10.12
C VAL A 145 -6.93 4.75 -8.75
N PHE A 146 -6.75 3.46 -8.52
CA PHE A 146 -7.14 2.84 -7.25
C PHE A 146 -6.38 3.40 -6.04
N THR A 147 -5.16 3.89 -6.26
CA THR A 147 -4.37 4.58 -5.24
C THR A 147 -3.74 5.85 -5.80
N ILE A 148 -3.53 6.83 -4.92
CA ILE A 148 -2.83 8.07 -5.24
C ILE A 148 -1.50 8.04 -4.49
N GLY A 149 -0.41 7.80 -5.22
CA GLY A 149 0.94 7.86 -4.66
C GLY A 149 1.36 9.31 -4.39
N THR A 150 1.88 9.58 -3.19
CA THR A 150 2.32 10.92 -2.79
C THR A 150 3.83 11.05 -2.71
N VAL A 151 4.51 10.06 -2.13
CA VAL A 151 5.95 10.07 -1.93
C VAL A 151 6.51 8.70 -2.31
N ASN A 152 7.61 8.71 -3.02
CA ASN A 152 8.34 7.50 -3.40
C ASN A 152 9.84 7.71 -3.19
N ASN A 153 10.55 6.65 -2.84
CA ASN A 153 12.01 6.61 -2.77
C ASN A 153 12.63 7.68 -1.85
N SER A 154 11.98 7.97 -0.72
CA SER A 154 12.56 8.88 0.28
C SER A 154 13.75 8.22 0.97
N ARG A 155 14.84 9.00 1.17
CA ARG A 155 16.03 8.51 1.85
C ARG A 155 15.78 8.45 3.35
N GLN A 156 16.04 7.29 3.95
CA GLN A 156 16.07 7.14 5.41
C GLN A 156 17.51 7.10 5.90
N PRO A 157 17.94 8.06 6.73
CA PRO A 157 19.27 8.00 7.34
C PRO A 157 19.31 6.91 8.41
N VAL A 158 20.33 6.05 8.33
CA VAL A 158 20.60 5.01 9.32
C VAL A 158 21.89 5.36 10.05
N VAL A 159 21.80 5.47 11.38
CA VAL A 159 22.96 5.78 12.22
C VAL A 159 23.51 4.49 12.81
N VAL A 160 24.75 4.22 12.56
CA VAL A 160 25.46 3.04 13.07
C VAL A 160 26.73 3.44 13.83
N SER A 161 27.19 2.58 14.73
CA SER A 161 28.48 2.79 15.40
C SER A 161 29.62 2.84 14.42
N ALA A 162 30.54 3.79 14.60
CA ALA A 162 31.77 3.85 13.80
C ALA A 162 32.65 2.61 13.93
N LYS A 163 32.44 1.78 14.95
CA LYS A 163 33.12 0.48 15.11
C LYS A 163 32.42 -0.68 14.39
N LEU A 164 31.18 -0.51 13.95
CA LEU A 164 30.47 -1.55 13.23
C LEU A 164 31.00 -1.68 11.81
N ARG A 165 31.28 -2.91 11.39
CA ARG A 165 31.87 -3.24 10.11
C ARG A 165 30.90 -4.08 9.26
N ASN A 166 31.14 -4.08 7.96
CA ASN A 166 30.35 -4.78 6.96
C ASN A 166 28.93 -4.28 6.81
N VAL A 167 28.69 -3.03 7.24
CA VAL A 167 27.41 -2.33 6.99
C VAL A 167 27.50 -1.67 5.62
N PRO A 168 26.55 -1.89 4.70
CA PRO A 168 26.52 -1.18 3.42
C PRO A 168 26.30 0.34 3.64
N GLU A 169 26.93 1.15 2.78
CA GLU A 169 26.76 2.61 2.80
C GLU A 169 25.38 3.03 2.30
N GLU A 170 24.83 2.30 1.33
CA GLU A 170 23.48 2.48 0.78
C GLU A 170 22.84 1.14 0.53
N ALA A 171 21.54 1.02 0.80
CA ALA A 171 20.76 -0.15 0.44
C ALA A 171 19.28 0.18 0.31
N ILE A 172 18.53 -0.71 -0.33
CA ILE A 172 17.08 -0.59 -0.48
C ILE A 172 16.41 -1.08 0.81
N TYR A 173 15.52 -0.26 1.35
CA TYR A 173 14.66 -0.60 2.47
C TYR A 173 13.21 -0.62 2.03
N SER A 174 12.50 -1.65 2.39
CA SER A 174 11.05 -1.78 2.30
C SER A 174 10.58 -2.78 3.34
N TRP A 175 9.27 -2.97 3.46
CA TRP A 175 8.75 -3.94 4.40
C TRP A 175 9.15 -5.37 4.02
N GLU A 176 8.94 -5.76 2.77
CA GLU A 176 9.37 -7.07 2.24
C GLU A 176 9.89 -6.91 0.80
N PRO A 177 10.90 -7.65 0.40
CA PRO A 177 11.70 -8.65 1.14
C PRO A 177 12.85 -8.04 1.94
N THR A 178 12.96 -6.73 2.04
CA THR A 178 14.12 -6.01 2.59
C THR A 178 13.85 -5.41 3.96
N ALA A 179 12.77 -5.84 4.63
CA ALA A 179 12.38 -5.35 5.96
C ALA A 179 13.50 -5.50 7.00
N PHE A 180 13.63 -4.51 7.86
CA PHE A 180 14.51 -4.54 9.02
C PHE A 180 15.93 -4.98 8.71
N PHE A 181 16.58 -4.33 7.74
CA PHE A 181 17.93 -4.67 7.30
C PHE A 181 18.08 -6.02 6.62
N GLY A 182 17.00 -6.64 6.11
CA GLY A 182 17.10 -7.91 5.42
C GLY A 182 18.09 -7.92 4.26
N VAL A 183 18.15 -6.84 3.46
CA VAL A 183 19.16 -6.67 2.41
C VAL A 183 20.57 -6.43 2.98
N TYR A 184 20.70 -5.93 4.19
CA TYR A 184 21.97 -5.64 4.82
C TYR A 184 22.65 -6.88 5.43
N ARG A 185 21.96 -7.99 5.59
CA ARG A 185 22.49 -9.23 6.17
C ARG A 185 23.18 -8.98 7.52
N PRO A 186 22.44 -8.56 8.56
CA PRO A 186 23.02 -8.14 9.85
C PRO A 186 23.78 -9.26 10.57
N ASP A 187 23.54 -10.51 10.21
CA ASP A 187 24.30 -11.68 10.64
C ASP A 187 25.79 -11.65 10.22
N THR A 188 26.13 -10.78 9.26
CA THR A 188 27.51 -10.59 8.80
C THR A 188 28.21 -9.39 9.44
N PHE A 189 27.50 -8.61 10.28
CA PHE A 189 28.07 -7.43 10.93
C PHE A 189 28.95 -7.83 12.11
N TRP A 190 30.02 -7.06 12.34
CA TRP A 190 30.93 -7.29 13.46
C TRP A 190 31.48 -5.96 13.99
N PHE A 191 31.90 -5.95 15.25
CA PHE A 191 32.53 -4.79 15.85
C PHE A 191 34.05 -4.91 15.76
N ALA A 192 34.69 -3.85 15.21
CA ALA A 192 36.13 -3.73 15.28
C ALA A 192 36.57 -3.40 16.73
N GLU A 193 37.65 -3.99 17.17
CA GLU A 193 38.28 -3.72 18.46
C GLU A 193 38.75 -2.25 18.62
#